data_3b8e458e1c7fec334d009e818bc87251
#
_entry.id   3b8e458e1c7fec334d009e818bc87251
#
_cell.length_a   1.000
_cell.length_b   1.000
_cell.length_c   1.000
_cell.angle_alpha   90.00
_cell.angle_beta   90.00
_cell.angle_gamma   90.00
#
_symmetry.space_group_name_H-M   'P 1'
#
loop_
_entity.id
_entity.type
_entity.pdbx_description
1 polymer ?
#
loop_
_entity_poly.entity_id
_entity_poly.type
_entity_poly.pdbx_seq_one_letter_code
_entity_poly.pdbx_strand_id
1 'polypeptide(L)'
;MNKYILYTDGGARGNPGPAGAGAVICDGDGQVLKELHQSLGRATNNFAEYSAVILALEGLKKLVPVAKRKEVEVEVRMDSELVARQLGNKYEIREETLFPLFIKAHNLLVSHFPRTTFTHIPREKNKHADKLSNLAMNESETSLGG
;
A
#
# COMPACT_ATOMS: atom_id res chain seq x y z
N MET A 1 18.75 -1.21 -12.44
CA MET A 1 17.34 -1.58 -12.25
C MET A 1 16.46 -0.35 -12.31
N ASN A 2 15.59 -0.29 -13.28
CA ASN A 2 14.80 0.91 -13.56
C ASN A 2 13.31 0.80 -13.19
N LYS A 3 12.88 -0.39 -12.77
CA LYS A 3 11.48 -0.62 -12.46
C LYS A 3 11.30 -1.42 -11.16
N TYR A 4 10.28 -1.04 -10.38
CA TYR A 4 9.85 -1.76 -9.19
C TYR A 4 8.36 -2.03 -9.27
N ILE A 5 7.94 -3.17 -8.75
CA ILE A 5 6.55 -3.58 -8.67
C ILE A 5 6.20 -3.73 -7.20
N LEU A 6 5.17 -3.02 -6.75
CA LEU A 6 4.71 -3.07 -5.36
C LEU A 6 3.33 -3.72 -5.33
N TYR A 7 3.18 -4.77 -4.52
CA TYR A 7 1.88 -5.37 -4.24
C TYR A 7 1.43 -4.88 -2.89
N THR A 8 0.23 -4.34 -2.79
CA THR A 8 -0.29 -3.80 -1.53
C THR A 8 -1.66 -4.38 -1.22
N ASP A 9 -1.94 -4.56 0.06
CA ASP A 9 -3.24 -4.99 0.55
C ASP A 9 -3.47 -4.44 1.95
N GLY A 10 -4.70 -4.07 2.23
CA GLY A 10 -5.10 -3.61 3.55
C GLY A 10 -6.51 -4.07 3.84
N GLY A 11 -6.81 -4.33 5.10
CA GLY A 11 -8.14 -4.77 5.47
C GLY A 11 -8.42 -4.59 6.94
N ALA A 12 -9.69 -4.74 7.28
CA ALA A 12 -10.17 -4.70 8.65
C ALA A 12 -11.15 -5.83 8.87
N ARG A 13 -11.09 -6.47 10.03
CA ARG A 13 -12.06 -7.49 10.45
C ARG A 13 -13.20 -6.80 11.16
N GLY A 14 -14.24 -6.47 10.39
CA GLY A 14 -15.24 -5.48 10.74
C GLY A 14 -14.85 -4.15 10.11
N ASN A 15 -15.79 -3.27 9.89
CA ASN A 15 -15.52 -2.00 9.19
C ASN A 15 -16.15 -0.83 9.94
N PRO A 16 -15.51 -0.27 10.98
CA PRO A 16 -14.14 -0.50 11.40
C PRO A 16 -13.94 -1.75 12.27
N GLY A 17 -12.69 -2.16 12.39
CA GLY A 17 -12.29 -3.30 13.22
C GLY A 17 -10.77 -3.44 13.24
N PRO A 18 -10.27 -4.54 13.83
CA PRO A 18 -8.82 -4.82 13.80
C PRO A 18 -8.31 -4.81 12.37
N ALA A 19 -7.37 -3.92 12.09
CA ALA A 19 -6.93 -3.62 10.74
C ALA A 19 -5.43 -3.84 10.55
N GLY A 20 -5.04 -4.10 9.32
CA GLY A 20 -3.64 -4.32 8.98
C GLY A 20 -3.34 -4.00 7.53
N ALA A 21 -2.08 -3.70 7.28
CA ALA A 21 -1.56 -3.41 5.95
C ALA A 21 -0.42 -4.37 5.62
N GLY A 22 -0.34 -4.79 4.37
CA GLY A 22 0.73 -5.62 3.86
C GLY A 22 1.27 -5.08 2.55
N ALA A 23 2.56 -5.25 2.32
CA ALA A 23 3.21 -4.80 1.09
C ALA A 23 4.35 -5.72 0.72
N VAL A 24 4.49 -5.97 -0.59
CA VAL A 24 5.60 -6.75 -1.15
C VAL A 24 6.28 -5.87 -2.18
N ILE A 25 7.58 -5.68 -2.04
CA ILE A 25 8.37 -4.90 -2.98
C ILE A 25 9.15 -5.87 -3.86
N CYS A 26 8.95 -5.78 -5.17
CA CYS A 26 9.63 -6.61 -6.15
C CYS A 26 10.44 -5.76 -7.12
N ASP A 27 11.45 -6.36 -7.73
CA ASP A 27 12.14 -5.73 -8.85
C ASP A 27 11.30 -5.90 -10.14
N GLY A 28 11.81 -5.38 -11.25
CA GLY A 28 11.10 -5.44 -12.53
C GLY A 28 10.91 -6.84 -13.09
N ASP A 29 11.69 -7.81 -12.63
CA ASP A 29 11.57 -9.21 -13.02
C ASP A 29 10.65 -10.01 -12.10
N GLY A 30 10.07 -9.35 -11.10
CA GLY A 30 9.15 -9.98 -10.16
C GLY A 30 9.82 -10.64 -8.97
N GLN A 31 11.13 -10.48 -8.83
CA GLN A 31 11.85 -11.03 -7.69
C GLN A 31 11.54 -10.22 -6.43
N VAL A 32 11.16 -10.89 -5.35
CA VAL A 32 10.82 -10.24 -4.08
C VAL A 32 12.09 -9.68 -3.43
N LEU A 33 12.06 -8.38 -3.16
CA LEU A 33 13.14 -7.66 -2.48
C LEU A 33 12.84 -7.44 -1.00
N LYS A 34 11.58 -7.22 -0.66
CA LYS A 34 11.19 -6.95 0.74
C LYS A 34 9.71 -7.24 0.97
N GLU A 35 9.41 -7.76 2.15
CA GLU A 35 8.06 -7.97 2.65
C GLU A 35 7.83 -7.09 3.85
N LEU A 36 6.67 -6.44 3.92
CA LEU A 36 6.33 -5.50 4.99
C LEU A 36 4.91 -5.76 5.47
N HIS A 37 4.69 -5.59 6.77
CA HIS A 37 3.33 -5.54 7.30
C HIS A 37 3.29 -4.58 8.48
N GLN A 38 2.11 -4.04 8.76
CA GLN A 38 1.92 -3.06 9.81
C GLN A 38 0.54 -3.23 10.44
N SER A 39 0.53 -3.45 11.74
CA SER A 39 -0.69 -3.44 12.54
C SER A 39 -1.21 -2.01 12.63
N LEU A 40 -2.50 -1.81 12.39
CA LEU A 40 -3.12 -0.48 12.37
C LEU A 40 -4.08 -0.24 13.52
N GLY A 41 -4.22 -1.21 14.43
CA GLY A 41 -5.22 -1.12 15.48
C GLY A 41 -6.62 -1.19 14.89
N ARG A 42 -7.53 -0.33 15.35
CA ARG A 42 -8.89 -0.28 14.84
C ARG A 42 -9.00 0.75 13.72
N ALA A 43 -9.39 0.31 12.54
CA ALA A 43 -9.53 1.19 11.38
C ALA A 43 -10.51 0.61 10.36
N THR A 44 -10.84 1.38 9.33
CA THR A 44 -11.70 0.94 8.23
C THR A 44 -10.87 0.22 7.16
N ASN A 45 -11.56 -0.51 6.28
CA ASN A 45 -10.91 -1.15 5.12
C ASN A 45 -10.17 -0.13 4.26
N ASN A 46 -10.82 1.00 3.92
CA ASN A 46 -10.18 2.00 3.05
C ASN A 46 -8.97 2.65 3.70
N PHE A 47 -9.03 2.91 5.00
CA PHE A 47 -7.87 3.42 5.75
C PHE A 47 -6.70 2.44 5.64
N ALA A 48 -6.98 1.14 5.81
CA ALA A 48 -5.94 0.11 5.73
C ALA A 48 -5.35 0.00 4.32
N GLU A 49 -6.18 0.12 3.28
CA GLU A 49 -5.72 0.09 1.89
C GLU A 49 -4.76 1.25 1.58
N TYR A 50 -5.11 2.46 2.01
CA TYR A 50 -4.20 3.62 1.86
C TYR A 50 -2.93 3.45 2.66
N SER A 51 -3.04 2.93 3.88
CA SER A 51 -1.88 2.68 4.74
C SER A 51 -0.91 1.70 4.10
N ALA A 52 -1.42 0.69 3.39
CA ALA A 52 -0.59 -0.28 2.69
C ALA A 52 0.24 0.37 1.58
N VAL A 53 -0.36 1.31 0.83
CA VAL A 53 0.37 2.04 -0.21
C VAL A 53 1.48 2.89 0.40
N ILE A 54 1.17 3.59 1.48
CA ILE A 54 2.17 4.41 2.19
C ILE A 54 3.30 3.53 2.72
N LEU A 55 2.97 2.39 3.32
CA LEU A 55 3.94 1.42 3.81
C LEU A 55 4.89 0.97 2.69
N ALA A 56 4.33 0.64 1.52
CA ALA A 56 5.11 0.21 0.36
C ALA A 56 6.05 1.32 -0.14
N LEU A 57 5.54 2.53 -0.28
CA LEU A 57 6.33 3.67 -0.76
C LEU A 57 7.45 4.05 0.22
N GLU A 58 7.15 4.04 1.51
CA GLU A 58 8.17 4.28 2.54
C GLU A 58 9.25 3.20 2.52
N GLY A 59 8.85 1.94 2.33
CA GLY A 59 9.78 0.83 2.20
C GLY A 59 10.66 0.97 0.97
N LEU A 60 10.08 1.38 -0.16
CA LEU A 60 10.81 1.59 -1.40
C LEU A 60 11.83 2.73 -1.26
N LYS A 61 11.46 3.79 -0.54
CA LYS A 61 12.37 4.90 -0.25
C LYS A 61 13.68 4.42 0.39
N LYS A 62 13.59 3.41 1.24
CA LYS A 62 14.78 2.87 1.93
C LYS A 62 15.64 2.01 1.02
N LEU A 63 15.07 1.48 -0.07
CA LEU A 63 15.78 0.62 -1.01
C LEU A 63 16.41 1.38 -2.18
N VAL A 64 15.81 2.49 -2.59
CA VAL A 64 16.23 3.24 -3.76
C VAL A 64 17.05 4.46 -3.36
N PRO A 65 18.31 4.59 -3.86
CA PRO A 65 19.13 5.76 -3.57
C PRO A 65 18.43 7.06 -3.97
N VAL A 66 18.62 8.11 -3.17
CA VAL A 66 17.96 9.41 -3.37
C VAL A 66 18.09 9.89 -4.83
N ALA A 67 19.30 9.79 -5.39
CA ALA A 67 19.59 10.29 -6.74
C ALA A 67 18.81 9.56 -7.83
N LYS A 68 18.28 8.37 -7.54
CA LYS A 68 17.60 7.54 -8.54
C LYS A 68 16.08 7.50 -8.40
N ARG A 69 15.54 8.03 -7.31
CA ARG A 69 14.11 7.91 -6.99
C ARG A 69 13.19 8.48 -8.06
N LYS A 70 13.57 9.62 -8.65
CA LYS A 70 12.73 10.27 -9.67
C LYS A 70 12.85 9.63 -11.05
N GLU A 71 13.84 8.79 -11.25
CA GLU A 71 14.10 8.13 -12.54
C GLU A 71 13.42 6.77 -12.65
N VAL A 72 13.25 6.05 -11.53
CA VAL A 72 12.72 4.69 -11.57
C VAL A 72 11.23 4.69 -11.85
N GLU A 73 10.78 3.67 -12.55
CA GLU A 73 9.35 3.42 -12.73
C GLU A 73 8.84 2.57 -11.59
N VAL A 74 7.65 2.89 -11.10
CA VAL A 74 7.00 2.15 -10.02
C VAL A 74 5.59 1.79 -10.47
N GLU A 75 5.24 0.52 -10.34
CA GLU A 75 3.88 0.07 -10.56
C GLU A 75 3.33 -0.47 -9.25
N VAL A 76 2.27 0.14 -8.73
CA VAL A 76 1.58 -0.33 -7.52
C VAL A 76 0.39 -1.16 -7.95
N ARG A 77 0.39 -2.43 -7.58
CA ARG A 77 -0.69 -3.38 -7.87
C ARG A 77 -1.50 -3.63 -6.62
N MET A 78 -2.82 -3.51 -6.74
CA MET A 78 -3.72 -3.68 -5.61
C MET A 78 -5.06 -4.23 -6.07
N ASP A 79 -5.78 -4.89 -5.17
CA ASP A 79 -7.09 -5.44 -5.49
C ASP A 79 -8.26 -4.50 -5.13
N SER A 80 -7.97 -3.33 -4.57
CA SER A 80 -8.98 -2.29 -4.36
C SER A 80 -9.06 -1.38 -5.57
N GLU A 81 -10.10 -1.56 -6.39
CA GLU A 81 -10.31 -0.71 -7.56
C GLU A 81 -10.53 0.75 -7.16
N LEU A 82 -11.31 0.97 -6.11
CA LEU A 82 -11.61 2.33 -5.62
C LEU A 82 -10.33 3.09 -5.29
N VAL A 83 -9.47 2.50 -4.46
CA VAL A 83 -8.23 3.17 -4.01
C VAL A 83 -7.26 3.35 -5.18
N ALA A 84 -7.15 2.34 -6.05
CA ALA A 84 -6.29 2.45 -7.24
C ALA A 84 -6.71 3.62 -8.13
N ARG A 85 -8.01 3.81 -8.32
CA ARG A 85 -8.53 4.89 -9.16
C ARG A 85 -8.46 6.25 -8.48
N GLN A 86 -8.61 6.29 -7.16
CA GLN A 86 -8.43 7.53 -6.40
C GLN A 86 -6.98 8.01 -6.48
N LEU A 87 -6.03 7.11 -6.22
CA LEU A 87 -4.60 7.43 -6.28
C LEU A 87 -4.14 7.70 -7.73
N GLY A 88 -4.78 7.08 -8.71
CA GLY A 88 -4.54 7.35 -10.12
C GLY A 88 -5.22 8.59 -10.65
N ASN A 89 -5.86 9.39 -9.80
CA ASN A 89 -6.57 10.63 -10.15
C ASN A 89 -7.76 10.43 -11.09
N LYS A 90 -8.40 9.27 -11.00
CA LYS A 90 -9.59 8.94 -11.81
C LYS A 90 -10.90 9.16 -11.05
N TYR A 91 -10.87 8.99 -9.72
CA TYR A 91 -12.03 9.13 -8.84
C TYR A 91 -11.75 10.16 -7.76
N GLU A 92 -12.76 10.92 -7.35
CA GLU A 92 -12.63 11.80 -6.21
C GLU A 92 -12.68 11.02 -4.90
N ILE A 93 -12.13 11.60 -3.84
CA ILE A 93 -12.17 11.03 -2.51
C ILE A 93 -13.22 11.79 -1.73
N ARG A 94 -14.27 11.11 -1.30
CA ARG A 94 -15.38 11.71 -0.54
C ARG A 94 -15.24 11.51 0.95
N GLU A 95 -14.56 10.45 1.37
CA GLU A 95 -14.37 10.09 2.77
C GLU A 95 -13.25 10.95 3.34
N GLU A 96 -13.62 11.96 4.13
CA GLU A 96 -12.67 12.97 4.62
C GLU A 96 -11.58 12.40 5.52
N THR A 97 -11.86 11.28 6.19
CA THR A 97 -10.86 10.60 7.03
C THR A 97 -9.68 10.08 6.22
N LEU A 98 -9.83 9.95 4.90
CA LEU A 98 -8.77 9.52 4.00
C LEU A 98 -7.90 10.69 3.50
N PHE A 99 -8.36 11.92 3.65
CA PHE A 99 -7.64 13.07 3.11
C PHE A 99 -6.19 13.16 3.60
N PRO A 100 -5.89 13.03 4.89
CA PRO A 100 -4.50 13.07 5.35
C PRO A 100 -3.64 11.97 4.74
N LEU A 101 -4.20 10.77 4.55
CA LEU A 101 -3.49 9.65 3.95
C LEU A 101 -3.23 9.87 2.47
N PHE A 102 -4.23 10.42 1.76
CA PHE A 102 -4.06 10.76 0.35
C PHE A 102 -2.96 11.80 0.18
N ILE A 103 -2.97 12.85 1.00
CA ILE A 103 -1.95 13.90 0.95
C ILE A 103 -0.56 13.31 1.21
N LYS A 104 -0.43 12.44 2.19
CA LYS A 104 0.85 11.80 2.49
C LYS A 104 1.34 10.94 1.33
N ALA A 105 0.47 10.12 0.75
CA ALA A 105 0.80 9.31 -0.42
C ALA A 105 1.19 10.21 -1.61
N HIS A 106 0.41 11.24 -1.87
CA HIS A 106 0.66 12.20 -2.94
C HIS A 106 2.04 12.85 -2.80
N ASN A 107 2.38 13.28 -1.59
CA ASN A 107 3.68 13.93 -1.34
C ASN A 107 4.84 12.96 -1.53
N LEU A 108 4.68 11.70 -1.13
CA LEU A 108 5.70 10.67 -1.38
C LEU A 108 5.91 10.47 -2.88
N LEU A 109 4.83 10.45 -3.66
CA LEU A 109 4.90 10.26 -5.11
C LEU A 109 5.58 11.44 -5.78
N VAL A 110 5.16 12.66 -5.45
CA VAL A 110 5.71 13.88 -6.07
C VAL A 110 7.19 14.06 -5.72
N SER A 111 7.53 13.85 -4.45
CA SER A 111 8.89 14.11 -3.97
C SER A 111 9.88 13.02 -4.34
N HIS A 112 9.43 11.77 -4.41
CA HIS A 112 10.35 10.63 -4.55
C HIS A 112 10.08 9.73 -5.76
N PHE A 113 8.81 9.47 -6.08
CA PHE A 113 8.47 8.50 -7.13
C PHE A 113 7.41 9.05 -8.09
N PRO A 114 7.72 10.12 -8.84
CA PRO A 114 6.72 10.71 -9.74
C PRO A 114 6.33 9.81 -10.92
N ARG A 115 7.15 8.79 -11.21
CA ARG A 115 6.86 7.83 -12.30
C ARG A 115 6.15 6.60 -11.77
N THR A 116 5.13 6.79 -10.95
CA THR A 116 4.33 5.72 -10.36
C THR A 116 2.97 5.60 -11.05
N THR A 117 2.58 4.37 -11.35
CA THR A 117 1.24 4.04 -11.85
C THR A 117 0.55 3.09 -10.88
N PHE A 118 -0.78 3.09 -10.89
CA PHE A 118 -1.61 2.25 -10.04
C PHE A 118 -2.42 1.30 -10.91
N THR A 119 -2.31 0.00 -10.64
CA THR A 119 -2.97 -1.03 -11.41
C THR A 119 -3.89 -1.86 -10.51
N HIS A 120 -5.15 -1.96 -10.88
CA HIS A 120 -6.10 -2.85 -10.22
C HIS A 120 -5.86 -4.28 -10.71
N ILE A 121 -5.66 -5.21 -9.79
CA ILE A 121 -5.48 -6.63 -10.10
C ILE A 121 -6.53 -7.47 -9.35
N PRO A 122 -6.87 -8.67 -9.87
CA PRO A 122 -7.78 -9.53 -9.14
C PRO A 122 -7.15 -10.03 -7.84
N ARG A 123 -8.01 -10.30 -6.86
CA ARG A 123 -7.57 -10.72 -5.51
C ARG A 123 -6.69 -11.96 -5.54
N GLU A 124 -6.99 -12.92 -6.41
CA GLU A 124 -6.20 -14.15 -6.52
C GLU A 124 -4.77 -13.91 -7.01
N LYS A 125 -4.48 -12.75 -7.55
CA LYS A 125 -3.13 -12.36 -7.96
C LYS A 125 -2.42 -11.49 -6.93
N ASN A 126 -3.06 -11.23 -5.78
CA ASN A 126 -2.52 -10.40 -4.70
C ASN A 126 -2.38 -11.18 -3.38
N LYS A 127 -2.22 -12.48 -3.48
CA LYS A 127 -2.21 -13.37 -2.29
C LYS A 127 -1.08 -13.10 -1.32
N HIS A 128 0.09 -12.71 -1.82
CA HIS A 128 1.25 -12.46 -0.97
C HIS A 128 1.02 -11.25 -0.06
N ALA A 129 0.56 -10.15 -0.63
CA ALA A 129 0.23 -8.96 0.16
C ALA A 129 -0.96 -9.23 1.08
N ASP A 130 -1.95 -10.00 0.63
CA ASP A 130 -3.10 -10.40 1.45
C ASP A 130 -2.64 -11.17 2.70
N LYS A 131 -1.72 -12.11 2.54
CA LYS A 131 -1.17 -12.87 3.66
C LYS A 131 -0.52 -11.94 4.68
N LEU A 132 0.25 -10.97 4.22
CA LEU A 132 0.92 -10.00 5.10
C LEU A 132 -0.09 -9.10 5.82
N SER A 133 -1.14 -8.66 5.13
CA SER A 133 -2.18 -7.85 5.76
C SER A 133 -2.94 -8.65 6.82
N ASN A 134 -3.15 -9.94 6.59
CA ASN A 134 -3.79 -10.82 7.58
C ASN A 134 -2.91 -11.03 8.82
N LEU A 135 -1.59 -11.16 8.64
CA LEU A 135 -0.66 -11.19 9.78
C LEU A 135 -0.79 -9.91 10.62
N ALA A 136 -0.86 -8.78 9.96
CA ALA A 136 -1.01 -7.49 10.62
C ALA A 136 -2.37 -7.36 11.33
N MET A 137 -3.44 -7.87 10.72
CA MET A 137 -4.76 -7.90 11.36
C MET A 137 -4.77 -8.79 12.61
N ASN A 138 -4.06 -9.93 12.57
CA ASN A 138 -3.90 -10.81 13.73
C ASN A 138 -3.23 -10.06 14.88
N GLU A 139 -2.19 -9.28 14.58
CA GLU A 139 -1.50 -8.47 15.58
C GLU A 139 -2.42 -7.40 16.17
N SER A 140 -3.24 -6.77 15.33
CA SER A 140 -4.22 -5.78 15.80
C SER A 140 -5.28 -6.43 16.69
N GLU A 141 -5.75 -7.64 16.36
CA GLU A 141 -6.70 -8.37 17.20
C GLU A 141 -6.12 -8.64 18.59
N THR A 142 -4.85 -9.07 18.64
CA THR A 142 -4.17 -9.33 19.91
C THR A 142 -4.06 -8.07 20.74
N SER A 143 -3.68 -6.95 20.13
CA SER A 143 -3.53 -5.66 20.81
C SER A 143 -4.84 -5.12 21.33
N LEU A 144 -5.94 -5.28 20.57
CA LEU A 144 -7.25 -4.73 20.89
C LEU A 144 -8.09 -5.67 21.74
N GLY A 145 -7.91 -6.96 21.56
CA GLY A 145 -8.70 -7.98 22.23
C GLY A 145 -8.19 -8.37 23.62
N GLY A 146 -7.06 -7.85 24.00
CA GLY A 146 -6.45 -8.07 25.29
C GLY A 146 -5.69 -9.33 25.40
#